data_85c0099f7b00c626cd3f3254c9db2bc7
#
_entry.id   85c0099f7b00c626cd3f3254c9db2bc7
#
_cell.length_a   1.000
_cell.length_b   1.000
_cell.length_c   1.000
_cell.angle_alpha   90.00
_cell.angle_beta   90.00
_cell.angle_gamma   90.00
#
_symmetry.space_group_name_H-M   'P 1'
#
loop_
_entity.id
_entity.type
_entity.pdbx_description
1 polymer ?
#
loop_
_entity_poly.entity_id
_entity_poly.type
_entity_poly.pdbx_seq_one_letter_code
_entity_poly.pdbx_strand_id
1 'polypeptide(L)'
;ALRALVQSGRLVIGPWYVLPDEFLVSGESTVRNLLYGIKACRRFGTPMQVGYIPDSFGHIAMMPAILRGFGMESALVYRGFGGEPGQTSSEYWWHAPDGSRCMMIHLFRHGYSTAYFHQDKDEEIVARFRAMKEELDARATTSHRLVMSGGDHHWPDPRLPRSIDLLRRSFPGTFIQSTVQAYADAVAGEAGTLPDVEGELRFGYRYAFAVTGGVYSSRMYIKQANWRAQLLLERYAEPLNAIAVATGARSQHP
;
A
#
# COMPACT_ATOMS: atom_id res chain seq x y z
N ALA A 1 20.33 -13.00 10.77
CA ALA A 1 19.10 -12.71 11.53
C ALA A 1 17.93 -12.34 10.60
N LEU A 2 17.98 -11.23 9.80
CA LEU A 2 16.85 -10.77 8.95
C LEU A 2 16.34 -11.82 7.98
N ARG A 3 17.23 -12.51 7.23
CA ARG A 3 16.84 -13.57 6.29
C ARG A 3 16.01 -14.67 6.97
N ALA A 4 16.40 -15.09 8.16
CA ALA A 4 15.66 -16.12 8.91
C ALA A 4 14.25 -15.63 9.29
N LEU A 5 14.09 -14.36 9.67
CA LEU A 5 12.79 -13.78 9.97
C LEU A 5 11.89 -13.69 8.73
N VAL A 6 12.44 -13.32 7.58
CA VAL A 6 11.69 -13.30 6.31
C VAL A 6 11.29 -14.71 5.90
N GLN A 7 12.21 -15.66 5.92
CA GLN A 7 11.96 -17.07 5.55
C GLN A 7 10.95 -17.77 6.46
N SER A 8 10.90 -17.38 7.74
CA SER A 8 9.91 -17.89 8.68
C SER A 8 8.55 -17.16 8.65
N GLY A 9 8.39 -16.17 7.76
CA GLY A 9 7.17 -15.36 7.66
C GLY A 9 6.96 -14.36 8.81
N ARG A 10 7.94 -14.24 9.72
CA ARG A 10 7.85 -13.29 10.85
C ARG A 10 8.17 -11.85 10.47
N LEU A 11 8.78 -11.64 9.33
CA LEU A 11 9.05 -10.34 8.73
C LEU A 11 8.57 -10.36 7.28
N VAL A 12 7.60 -9.54 6.95
CA VAL A 12 7.09 -9.34 5.59
C VAL A 12 7.84 -8.18 4.95
N ILE A 13 8.24 -8.33 3.70
CA ILE A 13 9.04 -7.35 2.96
C ILE A 13 8.46 -7.05 1.58
N GLY A 14 8.74 -5.87 1.04
CA GLY A 14 8.36 -5.45 -0.31
C GLY A 14 6.90 -5.03 -0.45
N PRO A 15 6.38 -4.99 -1.71
CA PRO A 15 7.06 -5.32 -2.97
C PRO A 15 7.94 -4.20 -3.54
N TRP A 16 7.75 -2.97 -3.12
CA TRP A 16 8.40 -1.78 -3.66
C TRP A 16 9.88 -1.68 -3.27
N TYR A 17 10.68 -1.08 -4.15
CA TYR A 17 12.01 -0.61 -3.78
C TYR A 17 11.94 0.62 -2.88
N VAL A 18 11.10 1.60 -3.28
CA VAL A 18 10.68 2.74 -2.47
C VAL A 18 9.20 3.03 -2.76
N LEU A 19 8.45 3.58 -1.80
CA LEU A 19 7.08 4.03 -2.07
C LEU A 19 7.10 5.23 -3.02
N PRO A 20 6.41 5.17 -4.18
CA PRO A 20 6.42 6.26 -5.15
C PRO A 20 5.39 7.34 -4.81
N ASP A 21 5.70 8.59 -5.17
CA ASP A 21 4.68 9.59 -5.46
C ASP A 21 4.26 9.42 -6.92
N GLU A 22 3.18 8.70 -7.14
CA GLU A 22 2.80 8.12 -8.42
C GLU A 22 2.58 9.14 -9.54
N PHE A 23 2.13 10.36 -9.20
CA PHE A 23 1.93 11.45 -10.16
C PHE A 23 3.20 12.21 -10.53
N LEU A 24 4.31 11.96 -9.86
CA LEU A 24 5.57 12.68 -10.06
C LEU A 24 6.63 11.87 -10.80
N VAL A 25 6.37 10.59 -11.04
CA VAL A 25 7.28 9.66 -11.72
C VAL A 25 6.66 9.11 -12.98
N SER A 26 7.47 8.62 -13.92
CA SER A 26 6.97 7.98 -15.13
C SER A 26 6.37 6.60 -14.83
N GLY A 27 5.51 6.09 -15.72
CA GLY A 27 5.02 4.72 -15.65
C GLY A 27 6.17 3.70 -15.72
N GLU A 28 7.20 3.97 -16.53
CA GLU A 28 8.41 3.16 -16.60
C GLU A 28 9.15 3.12 -15.26
N SER A 29 9.32 4.28 -14.61
CA SER A 29 9.93 4.36 -13.28
C SER A 29 9.13 3.56 -12.24
N THR A 30 7.80 3.59 -12.31
CA THR A 30 6.93 2.81 -11.42
C THR A 30 7.10 1.31 -11.62
N VAL A 31 7.13 0.84 -12.87
CA VAL A 31 7.38 -0.56 -13.20
C VAL A 31 8.76 -1.00 -12.72
N ARG A 32 9.80 -0.21 -12.98
CA ARG A 32 11.17 -0.51 -12.52
C ARG A 32 11.30 -0.51 -11.01
N ASN A 33 10.61 0.37 -10.33
CA ASN A 33 10.56 0.38 -8.87
C ASN A 33 10.11 -0.98 -8.32
N LEU A 34 9.02 -1.56 -8.87
CA LEU A 34 8.57 -2.91 -8.51
C LEU A 34 9.60 -3.99 -8.90
N LEU A 35 10.18 -3.93 -10.10
CA LEU A 35 11.20 -4.87 -10.54
C LEU A 35 12.40 -4.90 -9.57
N TYR A 36 12.92 -3.73 -9.21
CA TYR A 36 14.04 -3.62 -8.26
C TYR A 36 13.64 -4.02 -6.85
N GLY A 37 12.45 -3.65 -6.38
CA GLY A 37 11.94 -4.04 -5.08
C GLY A 37 11.81 -5.55 -4.94
N ILE A 38 11.15 -6.21 -5.88
CA ILE A 38 11.00 -7.66 -5.93
C ILE A 38 12.38 -8.36 -6.01
N LYS A 39 13.30 -7.86 -6.88
CA LYS A 39 14.67 -8.38 -6.98
C LYS A 39 15.43 -8.25 -5.64
N ALA A 40 15.30 -7.13 -4.96
CA ALA A 40 15.92 -6.91 -3.65
C ALA A 40 15.34 -7.86 -2.60
N CYS A 41 14.02 -8.02 -2.55
CA CYS A 41 13.33 -8.92 -1.62
C CYS A 41 13.75 -10.38 -1.80
N ARG A 42 13.86 -10.85 -3.05
CA ARG A 42 14.28 -12.24 -3.36
C ARG A 42 15.63 -12.64 -2.79
N ARG A 43 16.47 -11.68 -2.44
CA ARG A 43 17.73 -11.94 -1.72
C ARG A 43 17.51 -12.41 -0.27
N PHE A 44 16.34 -12.15 0.30
CA PHE A 44 15.98 -12.49 1.68
C PHE A 44 14.90 -13.56 1.75
N GLY A 45 13.94 -13.54 0.84
CA GLY A 45 12.81 -14.46 0.77
C GLY A 45 11.77 -14.00 -0.25
N THR A 46 10.53 -14.42 -0.08
CA THR A 46 9.42 -14.06 -0.96
C THR A 46 8.89 -12.66 -0.62
N PRO A 47 8.75 -11.76 -1.60
CA PRO A 47 8.09 -10.47 -1.38
C PRO A 47 6.59 -10.65 -1.16
N MET A 48 5.99 -9.73 -0.42
CA MET A 48 4.53 -9.63 -0.29
C MET A 48 3.87 -9.46 -1.66
N GLN A 49 2.74 -10.11 -1.88
CA GLN A 49 1.97 -10.06 -3.12
C GLN A 49 0.74 -9.12 -3.00
N VAL A 50 0.87 -8.06 -2.24
CA VAL A 50 -0.10 -6.98 -2.12
C VAL A 50 0.57 -5.69 -2.54
N GLY A 51 -0.08 -4.89 -3.38
CA GLY A 51 0.36 -3.54 -3.72
C GLY A 51 0.26 -2.63 -2.49
N TYR A 52 1.29 -2.63 -1.64
CA TYR A 52 1.31 -1.88 -0.39
C TYR A 52 1.68 -0.43 -0.65
N ILE A 53 0.69 0.45 -0.72
CA ILE A 53 0.84 1.89 -1.04
C ILE A 53 0.07 2.77 -0.03
N PRO A 54 0.37 2.63 1.28
CA PRO A 54 -0.43 3.26 2.32
C PRO A 54 -0.23 4.76 2.44
N ASP A 55 0.86 5.31 1.91
CA ASP A 55 1.24 6.71 2.13
C ASP A 55 1.51 7.52 0.85
N SER A 56 1.28 6.95 -0.31
CA SER A 56 1.31 7.70 -1.58
C SER A 56 0.19 8.74 -1.60
N PHE A 57 0.52 9.97 -2.04
CA PHE A 57 -0.40 11.12 -1.97
C PHE A 57 -1.36 11.17 -3.17
N GLY A 58 -2.12 10.10 -3.31
CA GLY A 58 -3.01 9.82 -4.41
C GLY A 58 -2.46 8.74 -5.35
N HIS A 59 -3.33 8.17 -6.17
CA HIS A 59 -3.01 7.00 -6.97
C HIS A 59 -3.44 7.18 -8.42
N ILE A 60 -2.59 6.75 -9.35
CA ILE A 60 -2.85 6.78 -10.79
C ILE A 60 -3.87 5.70 -11.19
N ALA A 61 -4.72 6.01 -12.19
CA ALA A 61 -5.73 5.08 -12.68
C ALA A 61 -5.16 3.74 -13.19
N MET A 62 -3.90 3.74 -13.66
CA MET A 62 -3.23 2.53 -14.16
C MET A 62 -2.60 1.67 -13.07
N MET A 63 -2.66 2.04 -11.81
CA MET A 63 -2.05 1.25 -10.73
C MET A 63 -2.57 -0.18 -10.64
N PRO A 64 -3.88 -0.48 -10.77
CA PRO A 64 -4.36 -1.86 -10.81
C PRO A 64 -3.74 -2.68 -11.94
N ALA A 65 -3.61 -2.11 -13.15
CA ALA A 65 -2.97 -2.78 -14.27
C ALA A 65 -1.50 -3.10 -14.01
N ILE A 66 -0.76 -2.13 -13.45
CA ILE A 66 0.65 -2.32 -13.07
C ILE A 66 0.78 -3.44 -12.06
N LEU A 67 -0.01 -3.43 -10.98
CA LEU A 67 0.02 -4.47 -9.94
C LEU A 67 -0.33 -5.85 -10.51
N ARG A 68 -1.37 -5.93 -11.35
CA ARG A 68 -1.76 -7.17 -12.05
C ARG A 68 -0.64 -7.71 -12.95
N GLY A 69 0.09 -6.83 -13.61
CA GLY A 69 1.28 -7.19 -14.40
C GLY A 69 2.38 -7.87 -13.59
N PHE A 70 2.42 -7.65 -12.27
CA PHE A 70 3.32 -8.31 -11.33
C PHE A 70 2.67 -9.48 -10.56
N GLY A 71 1.44 -9.87 -10.91
CA GLY A 71 0.71 -10.96 -10.27
C GLY A 71 0.04 -10.59 -8.95
N MET A 72 -0.01 -9.30 -8.60
CA MET A 72 -0.70 -8.84 -7.39
C MET A 72 -2.18 -8.61 -7.68
N GLU A 73 -3.03 -9.25 -6.90
CA GLU A 73 -4.49 -9.19 -7.05
C GLU A 73 -5.17 -8.20 -6.10
N SER A 74 -4.41 -7.65 -5.16
CA SER A 74 -4.89 -6.69 -4.20
C SER A 74 -3.94 -5.51 -4.01
N ALA A 75 -4.50 -4.37 -3.60
CA ALA A 75 -3.78 -3.16 -3.24
C ALA A 75 -4.27 -2.66 -1.88
N LEU A 76 -3.35 -2.22 -1.02
CA LEU A 76 -3.68 -1.55 0.22
C LEU A 76 -3.40 -0.07 0.06
N VAL A 77 -4.43 0.76 0.19
CA VAL A 77 -4.38 2.21 0.02
C VAL A 77 -4.92 2.93 1.26
N TYR A 78 -4.50 4.16 1.44
CA TYR A 78 -5.03 5.02 2.51
C TYR A 78 -5.45 6.39 1.98
N ARG A 79 -4.53 7.10 1.35
CA ARG A 79 -4.77 8.46 0.87
C ARG A 79 -5.46 8.46 -0.49
N GLY A 80 -6.08 9.57 -0.82
CA GLY A 80 -6.67 9.79 -2.15
C GLY A 80 -8.05 9.20 -2.36
N PHE A 81 -8.63 8.53 -1.36
CA PHE A 81 -9.94 7.89 -1.41
C PHE A 81 -10.68 8.01 -0.08
N GLY A 82 -11.99 7.85 -0.10
CA GLY A 82 -12.85 7.82 1.08
C GLY A 82 -13.44 9.17 1.47
N GLY A 83 -14.64 9.13 2.05
CA GLY A 83 -15.37 10.29 2.57
C GLY A 83 -16.39 10.87 1.60
N GLU A 84 -16.42 10.45 0.35
CA GLU A 84 -17.48 10.79 -0.58
C GLU A 84 -18.71 9.88 -0.38
N PRO A 85 -19.91 10.35 -0.79
CA PRO A 85 -21.09 9.49 -0.78
C PRO A 85 -20.84 8.17 -1.52
N GLY A 86 -21.16 7.05 -0.89
CA GLY A 86 -20.92 5.71 -1.44
C GLY A 86 -19.52 5.13 -1.19
N GLN A 87 -18.56 5.91 -0.74
CA GLN A 87 -17.22 5.45 -0.39
C GLN A 87 -17.13 5.03 1.09
N THR A 88 -17.99 4.12 1.50
CA THR A 88 -18.15 3.74 2.91
C THR A 88 -17.62 2.34 3.24
N SER A 89 -17.24 1.56 2.24
CA SER A 89 -16.75 0.19 2.41
C SER A 89 -15.26 0.15 2.74
N SER A 90 -14.80 -0.96 3.30
CA SER A 90 -13.37 -1.23 3.52
C SER A 90 -12.70 -1.84 2.29
N GLU A 91 -13.44 -2.53 1.43
CA GLU A 91 -12.91 -3.13 0.20
C GLU A 91 -13.75 -2.74 -1.02
N TYR A 92 -13.06 -2.68 -2.18
CA TYR A 92 -13.60 -2.30 -3.48
C TYR A 92 -12.92 -3.08 -4.61
N TRP A 93 -13.60 -3.22 -5.76
CA TRP A 93 -12.93 -3.52 -7.01
C TRP A 93 -12.43 -2.21 -7.64
N TRP A 94 -11.13 -2.04 -7.72
CA TRP A 94 -10.52 -0.89 -8.38
C TRP A 94 -10.14 -1.24 -9.80
N HIS A 95 -10.78 -0.54 -10.75
CA HIS A 95 -10.66 -0.78 -12.19
C HIS A 95 -9.66 0.19 -12.83
N ALA A 96 -8.80 -0.36 -13.67
CA ALA A 96 -7.91 0.39 -14.53
C ALA A 96 -8.54 0.62 -15.93
N PRO A 97 -8.08 1.63 -16.68
CA PRO A 97 -8.60 1.94 -18.02
C PRO A 97 -8.45 0.82 -19.05
N ASP A 98 -7.56 -0.14 -18.85
CA ASP A 98 -7.36 -1.29 -19.73
C ASP A 98 -8.31 -2.46 -19.42
N GLY A 99 -9.24 -2.28 -18.48
CA GLY A 99 -10.19 -3.29 -18.02
C GLY A 99 -9.67 -4.25 -16.96
N SER A 100 -8.39 -4.18 -16.59
CA SER A 100 -7.88 -4.93 -15.46
C SER A 100 -8.38 -4.35 -14.13
N ARG A 101 -8.42 -5.17 -13.09
CA ARG A 101 -8.82 -4.72 -11.75
C ARG A 101 -8.04 -5.44 -10.67
N CYS A 102 -7.95 -4.82 -9.50
CA CYS A 102 -7.49 -5.45 -8.27
C CYS A 102 -8.46 -5.15 -7.12
N MET A 103 -8.42 -5.98 -6.09
CA MET A 103 -9.15 -5.70 -4.86
C MET A 103 -8.42 -4.62 -4.08
N MET A 104 -9.03 -3.46 -3.92
CA MET A 104 -8.51 -2.38 -3.09
C MET A 104 -8.97 -2.56 -1.65
N ILE A 105 -8.03 -2.61 -0.74
CA ILE A 105 -8.23 -2.56 0.71
C ILE A 105 -7.99 -1.11 1.14
N HIS A 106 -9.06 -0.42 1.51
CA HIS A 106 -8.98 0.97 1.94
C HIS A 106 -8.86 1.05 3.46
N LEU A 107 -7.73 1.55 3.92
CA LEU A 107 -7.45 1.66 5.35
C LEU A 107 -8.45 2.58 6.06
N PHE A 108 -8.66 2.26 7.31
CA PHE A 108 -9.45 3.03 8.24
C PHE A 108 -8.89 4.45 8.44
N ARG A 109 -9.69 5.34 9.00
CA ARG A 109 -9.46 6.78 9.23
C ARG A 109 -8.08 7.16 9.77
N HIS A 110 -7.45 6.31 10.57
CA HIS A 110 -6.11 6.54 11.08
C HIS A 110 -5.01 5.87 10.22
N GLY A 111 -5.40 5.30 9.09
CA GLY A 111 -4.48 4.68 8.14
C GLY A 111 -3.64 3.57 8.76
N TYR A 112 -2.36 3.61 8.46
CA TYR A 112 -1.37 2.69 9.01
C TYR A 112 -0.87 3.10 10.40
N SER A 113 -1.27 4.27 10.92
CA SER A 113 -0.81 4.84 12.20
C SER A 113 -1.81 4.58 13.34
N THR A 114 -2.31 3.36 13.47
CA THR A 114 -3.22 2.98 14.56
C THR A 114 -2.51 2.45 15.80
N ALA A 115 -1.20 2.67 15.90
CA ALA A 115 -0.33 2.18 16.98
C ALA A 115 -0.67 2.65 18.41
N TYR A 116 -1.79 3.30 18.59
CA TYR A 116 -2.20 3.92 19.85
C TYR A 116 -2.76 2.93 20.90
N PHE A 117 -2.43 1.65 20.81
CA PHE A 117 -2.64 0.69 21.89
C PHE A 117 -1.58 0.81 23.01
N HIS A 118 -0.70 1.80 22.92
CA HIS A 118 0.36 2.09 23.88
C HIS A 118 -0.14 2.83 25.13
N GLN A 119 -1.36 2.58 25.54
CA GLN A 119 -1.85 3.18 26.77
C GLN A 119 -1.40 2.33 27.96
N ASP A 120 -1.11 2.99 29.08
CA ASP A 120 -0.71 2.30 30.31
C ASP A 120 -1.90 1.68 31.02
N LYS A 121 -3.11 2.13 30.72
CA LYS A 121 -4.35 1.68 31.35
C LYS A 121 -5.19 0.80 30.42
N ASP A 122 -5.61 -0.33 30.94
CA ASP A 122 -6.43 -1.30 30.20
C ASP A 122 -7.76 -0.71 29.73
N GLU A 123 -8.39 0.14 30.54
CA GLU A 123 -9.65 0.78 30.20
C GLU A 123 -9.53 1.72 28.97
N GLU A 124 -8.39 2.40 28.85
CA GLU A 124 -8.11 3.28 27.71
C GLU A 124 -7.90 2.48 26.42
N ILE A 125 -7.21 1.35 26.51
CA ILE A 125 -7.03 0.42 25.37
C ILE A 125 -8.39 -0.08 24.88
N VAL A 126 -9.23 -0.56 25.83
CA VAL A 126 -10.56 -1.10 25.53
C VAL A 126 -11.47 -0.02 24.93
N ALA A 127 -11.49 1.18 25.50
CA ALA A 127 -12.31 2.29 25.01
C ALA A 127 -11.92 2.71 23.58
N ARG A 128 -10.63 2.85 23.31
CA ARG A 128 -10.13 3.19 21.97
C ARG A 128 -10.45 2.13 20.94
N PHE A 129 -10.23 0.87 21.29
CA PHE A 129 -10.56 -0.22 20.38
C PHE A 129 -12.06 -0.30 20.11
N ARG A 130 -12.91 -0.06 21.09
CA ARG A 130 -14.37 -0.02 20.92
C ARG A 130 -14.80 1.02 19.88
N ALA A 131 -14.30 2.25 20.02
CA ALA A 131 -14.60 3.32 19.05
C ALA A 131 -14.11 2.97 17.64
N MET A 132 -12.90 2.43 17.52
CA MET A 132 -12.37 1.99 16.23
C MET A 132 -13.17 0.83 15.64
N LYS A 133 -13.56 -0.15 16.46
CA LYS A 133 -14.35 -1.31 16.03
C LYS A 133 -15.70 -0.90 15.47
N GLU A 134 -16.40 0.07 16.06
CA GLU A 134 -17.67 0.59 15.56
C GLU A 134 -17.53 1.14 14.13
N GLU A 135 -16.47 1.90 13.85
CA GLU A 135 -16.21 2.41 12.49
C GLU A 135 -15.79 1.30 11.52
N LEU A 136 -14.99 0.34 11.97
CA LEU A 136 -14.60 -0.81 11.15
C LEU A 136 -15.80 -1.68 10.80
N ASP A 137 -16.67 -1.95 11.76
CA ASP A 137 -17.89 -2.74 11.54
C ASP A 137 -18.86 -2.07 10.57
N ALA A 138 -18.99 -0.75 10.65
CA ALA A 138 -19.86 0.02 9.76
C ALA A 138 -19.38 0.00 8.29
N ARG A 139 -18.10 -0.28 8.05
CA ARG A 139 -17.48 -0.28 6.72
C ARG A 139 -17.26 -1.67 6.14
N ALA A 140 -17.28 -2.68 6.96
CA ALA A 140 -16.85 -4.02 6.61
C ALA A 140 -17.72 -4.66 5.52
N THR A 141 -17.07 -5.27 4.55
CA THR A 141 -17.69 -6.05 3.47
C THR A 141 -17.67 -7.56 3.75
N THR A 142 -16.86 -7.98 4.72
CA THR A 142 -16.71 -9.39 5.11
C THR A 142 -16.72 -9.53 6.64
N SER A 143 -16.50 -10.74 7.15
CA SER A 143 -16.35 -10.99 8.60
C SER A 143 -15.01 -10.48 9.16
N HIS A 144 -14.05 -10.09 8.30
CA HIS A 144 -12.71 -9.67 8.67
C HIS A 144 -12.59 -8.16 8.90
N ARG A 145 -11.70 -7.78 9.82
CA ARG A 145 -11.38 -6.38 10.14
C ARG A 145 -9.87 -6.23 10.20
N LEU A 146 -9.32 -5.25 9.47
CA LEU A 146 -7.90 -4.94 9.50
C LEU A 146 -7.61 -3.81 10.48
N VAL A 147 -6.76 -4.09 11.46
CA VAL A 147 -6.20 -3.10 12.36
C VAL A 147 -4.70 -3.06 12.18
N MET A 148 -4.20 -1.98 11.61
CA MET A 148 -2.76 -1.77 11.45
C MET A 148 -2.18 -1.36 12.79
N SER A 149 -1.15 -2.06 13.28
CA SER A 149 -0.44 -1.71 14.52
C SER A 149 0.97 -1.22 14.17
N GLY A 150 1.13 0.08 14.17
CA GLY A 150 2.39 0.73 13.81
C GLY A 150 2.20 2.23 13.70
N GLY A 151 3.17 2.92 13.17
CA GLY A 151 3.13 4.36 12.92
C GLY A 151 4.50 4.89 12.52
N ASP A 152 4.52 6.12 12.02
CA ASP A 152 5.74 6.80 11.67
C ASP A 152 6.61 7.02 12.91
N HIS A 153 7.91 6.74 12.77
CA HIS A 153 8.88 6.93 13.83
C HIS A 153 8.61 6.15 15.13
N HIS A 154 7.84 5.05 15.04
CA HIS A 154 7.54 4.20 16.18
C HIS A 154 8.29 2.87 16.10
N TRP A 155 8.80 2.44 17.25
CA TRP A 155 9.33 1.08 17.41
C TRP A 155 8.18 0.06 17.52
N PRO A 156 8.41 -1.21 17.15
CA PRO A 156 7.48 -2.26 17.48
C PRO A 156 7.19 -2.27 18.97
N ASP A 157 5.90 -2.21 19.35
CA ASP A 157 5.54 -2.14 20.76
C ASP A 157 5.64 -3.51 21.43
N PRO A 158 6.53 -3.70 22.41
CA PRO A 158 6.64 -4.95 23.13
C PRO A 158 5.40 -5.31 23.95
N ARG A 159 4.49 -4.35 24.20
CA ARG A 159 3.23 -4.53 24.93
C ARG A 159 2.09 -5.04 24.02
N LEU A 160 2.27 -5.04 22.70
CA LEU A 160 1.23 -5.47 21.75
C LEU A 160 0.63 -6.84 22.08
N PRO A 161 1.39 -7.88 22.42
CA PRO A 161 0.81 -9.18 22.81
C PRO A 161 -0.13 -9.08 24.00
N ARG A 162 0.24 -8.31 25.04
CA ARG A 162 -0.64 -8.06 26.21
C ARG A 162 -1.92 -7.34 25.81
N SER A 163 -1.81 -6.34 24.94
CA SER A 163 -2.97 -5.59 24.45
C SER A 163 -3.92 -6.50 23.64
N ILE A 164 -3.38 -7.36 22.78
CA ILE A 164 -4.18 -8.36 22.04
C ILE A 164 -4.91 -9.31 23.00
N ASP A 165 -4.23 -9.80 24.03
CA ASP A 165 -4.84 -10.70 25.03
C ASP A 165 -5.92 -9.99 25.86
N LEU A 166 -5.75 -8.71 26.16
CA LEU A 166 -6.77 -7.89 26.78
C LEU A 166 -8.01 -7.77 25.88
N LEU A 167 -7.80 -7.44 24.60
CA LEU A 167 -8.90 -7.30 23.64
C LEU A 167 -9.66 -8.61 23.40
N ARG A 168 -8.96 -9.74 23.36
CA ARG A 168 -9.57 -11.09 23.28
C ARG A 168 -10.54 -11.37 24.44
N ARG A 169 -10.21 -10.89 25.63
CA ARG A 169 -11.08 -11.03 26.81
C ARG A 169 -12.21 -10.03 26.85
N SER A 170 -12.05 -8.88 26.21
CA SER A 170 -12.98 -7.75 26.29
C SER A 170 -14.02 -7.70 25.17
N PHE A 171 -13.78 -8.38 24.06
CA PHE A 171 -14.65 -8.33 22.89
C PHE A 171 -14.88 -9.74 22.31
N PRO A 172 -16.09 -10.02 21.79
CA PRO A 172 -16.34 -11.22 21.03
C PRO A 172 -15.55 -11.21 19.71
N GLY A 173 -15.22 -12.40 19.22
CA GLY A 173 -14.51 -12.59 17.96
C GLY A 173 -13.09 -13.12 18.13
N THR A 174 -12.42 -13.37 17.02
CA THR A 174 -11.08 -13.91 16.99
C THR A 174 -10.07 -12.81 16.67
N PHE A 175 -9.12 -12.60 17.56
CA PHE A 175 -8.04 -11.64 17.37
C PHE A 175 -6.78 -12.37 16.92
N ILE A 176 -6.30 -12.08 15.74
CA ILE A 176 -5.14 -12.72 15.12
C ILE A 176 -4.08 -11.66 14.86
N GLN A 177 -2.86 -11.89 15.36
CA GLN A 177 -1.72 -11.14 14.86
C GLN A 177 -1.33 -11.74 13.50
N SER A 178 -1.48 -10.95 12.45
CA SER A 178 -1.43 -11.42 11.08
C SER A 178 -0.58 -10.51 10.19
N THR A 179 -0.68 -10.70 8.89
CA THR A 179 -0.04 -9.89 7.84
C THR A 179 -1.09 -9.29 6.92
N VAL A 180 -0.74 -8.25 6.18
CA VAL A 180 -1.61 -7.66 5.16
C VAL A 180 -1.98 -8.69 4.09
N GLN A 181 -1.04 -9.56 3.70
CA GLN A 181 -1.29 -10.65 2.75
C GLN A 181 -2.38 -11.60 3.26
N ALA A 182 -2.23 -12.09 4.48
CA ALA A 182 -3.21 -13.03 5.05
C ALA A 182 -4.60 -12.39 5.21
N TYR A 183 -4.67 -11.08 5.49
CA TYR A 183 -5.93 -10.37 5.49
C TYR A 183 -6.53 -10.30 4.08
N ALA A 184 -5.73 -9.93 3.08
CA ALA A 184 -6.19 -9.87 1.69
C ALA A 184 -6.72 -11.22 1.20
N ASP A 185 -6.03 -12.31 1.51
CA ASP A 185 -6.42 -13.67 1.16
C ASP A 185 -7.75 -14.08 1.84
N ALA A 186 -7.90 -13.74 3.13
CA ALA A 186 -9.10 -14.03 3.90
C ALA A 186 -10.31 -13.25 3.35
N VAL A 187 -10.15 -11.96 3.07
CA VAL A 187 -11.21 -11.14 2.45
C VAL A 187 -11.57 -11.67 1.08
N ALA A 188 -10.60 -12.02 0.23
CA ALA A 188 -10.85 -12.56 -1.10
C ALA A 188 -11.65 -13.88 -1.06
N GLY A 189 -11.45 -14.69 -0.01
CA GLY A 189 -12.19 -15.95 0.21
C GLY A 189 -13.65 -15.76 0.62
N GLU A 190 -13.99 -14.64 1.25
CA GLU A 190 -15.35 -14.31 1.70
C GLU A 190 -16.05 -13.26 0.83
N ALA A 191 -15.31 -12.51 0.03
CA ALA A 191 -15.85 -11.38 -0.70
C ALA A 191 -16.98 -11.79 -1.63
N GLY A 192 -18.17 -11.30 -1.33
CA GLY A 192 -19.32 -11.33 -2.24
C GLY A 192 -19.20 -10.21 -3.29
N THR A 193 -20.25 -9.44 -3.46
CA THR A 193 -20.23 -8.27 -4.34
C THR A 193 -19.55 -7.09 -3.62
N LEU A 194 -18.37 -6.71 -4.09
CA LEU A 194 -17.72 -5.48 -3.65
C LEU A 194 -18.17 -4.31 -4.52
N PRO A 195 -18.26 -3.09 -3.97
CA PRO A 195 -18.50 -1.91 -4.77
C PRO A 195 -17.31 -1.62 -5.70
N ASP A 196 -17.60 -1.05 -6.85
CA ASP A 196 -16.60 -0.69 -7.85
C ASP A 196 -16.11 0.74 -7.65
N VAL A 197 -14.85 0.98 -8.02
CA VAL A 197 -14.23 2.30 -8.13
C VAL A 197 -13.34 2.33 -9.37
N GLU A 198 -13.35 3.46 -10.08
CA GLU A 198 -12.60 3.66 -11.30
C GLU A 198 -11.79 4.95 -11.25
N GLY A 199 -10.73 4.98 -12.04
CA GLY A 199 -9.95 6.18 -12.26
C GLY A 199 -8.89 6.47 -11.20
N GLU A 200 -8.46 7.73 -11.17
CA GLU A 200 -7.46 8.23 -10.23
C GLU A 200 -8.06 8.43 -8.84
N LEU A 201 -7.29 8.10 -7.81
CA LEU A 201 -7.68 8.33 -6.42
C LEU A 201 -6.94 9.58 -5.93
N ARG A 202 -7.59 10.74 -6.02
CA ARG A 202 -6.99 12.06 -5.70
C ARG A 202 -7.72 12.81 -4.59
N PHE A 203 -8.84 12.28 -4.15
CA PHE A 203 -9.72 12.93 -3.21
C PHE A 203 -9.79 12.14 -1.91
N GLY A 204 -10.49 12.58 -0.95
CA GLY A 204 -10.57 11.90 0.34
C GLY A 204 -10.55 12.90 1.48
N TYR A 205 -11.50 13.84 1.43
CA TYR A 205 -11.55 14.95 2.37
C TYR A 205 -11.87 14.54 3.80
N ARG A 206 -12.59 13.46 4.01
CA ARG A 206 -13.14 13.14 5.33
C ARG A 206 -12.44 12.03 6.08
N TYR A 207 -11.86 11.07 5.37
CA TYR A 207 -11.26 9.88 5.98
C TYR A 207 -9.77 9.74 5.67
N ALA A 208 -9.35 10.08 4.47
CA ALA A 208 -7.93 10.15 4.16
C ALA A 208 -7.45 11.57 4.45
N PHE A 209 -6.54 11.72 5.38
CA PHE A 209 -5.82 12.98 5.53
C PHE A 209 -5.33 13.44 4.18
N ALA A 210 -5.49 14.74 3.95
CA ALA A 210 -5.26 15.42 2.69
C ALA A 210 -4.14 14.80 1.86
N VAL A 211 -4.42 14.55 0.59
CA VAL A 211 -3.41 14.23 -0.43
C VAL A 211 -2.43 15.40 -0.67
N THR A 212 -2.50 16.45 0.16
CA THR A 212 -1.67 17.66 0.01
C THR A 212 -1.56 18.11 -1.46
N GLY A 213 -2.70 18.15 -2.16
CA GLY A 213 -2.78 18.36 -3.62
C GLY A 213 -1.97 19.54 -4.15
N GLY A 214 -1.73 20.57 -3.33
CA GLY A 214 -0.90 21.71 -3.69
C GLY A 214 0.59 21.37 -3.91
N VAL A 215 1.09 20.23 -3.42
CA VAL A 215 2.50 19.84 -3.63
C VAL A 215 2.80 19.53 -5.09
N TYR A 216 1.80 19.08 -5.86
CA TYR A 216 1.97 18.79 -7.29
C TYR A 216 2.19 20.04 -8.13
N SER A 217 1.64 21.18 -7.73
CA SER A 217 1.80 22.46 -8.43
C SER A 217 2.88 23.37 -7.84
N SER A 218 3.35 23.09 -6.64
CA SER A 218 4.41 23.88 -6.02
C SER A 218 5.77 23.55 -6.63
N ARG A 219 6.68 24.53 -6.69
CA ARG A 219 8.06 24.38 -7.18
C ARG A 219 8.14 23.64 -8.53
N MET A 220 7.33 24.04 -9.50
CA MET A 220 7.21 23.38 -10.81
C MET A 220 8.55 23.21 -11.53
N TYR A 221 9.50 24.13 -11.35
CA TYR A 221 10.83 24.04 -11.95
C TYR A 221 11.57 22.76 -11.57
N ILE A 222 11.40 22.26 -10.33
CA ILE A 222 12.02 20.99 -9.88
C ILE A 222 11.33 19.81 -10.60
N LYS A 223 10.00 19.81 -10.71
CA LYS A 223 9.24 18.75 -11.37
C LYS A 223 9.54 18.72 -12.87
N GLN A 224 9.68 19.87 -13.49
CA GLN A 224 10.09 19.99 -14.90
C GLN A 224 11.53 19.49 -15.11
N ALA A 225 12.44 19.77 -14.19
CA ALA A 225 13.81 19.25 -14.24
C ALA A 225 13.84 17.73 -14.07
N ASN A 226 13.05 17.18 -13.13
CA ASN A 226 12.90 15.75 -12.96
C ASN A 226 12.34 15.07 -14.22
N TRP A 227 11.27 15.64 -14.81
CA TRP A 227 10.70 15.12 -16.06
C TRP A 227 11.72 15.10 -17.20
N ARG A 228 12.51 16.17 -17.36
CA ARG A 228 13.58 16.22 -18.36
C ARG A 228 14.65 15.17 -18.13
N ALA A 229 15.05 14.97 -16.88
CA ALA A 229 16.01 13.92 -16.53
C ALA A 229 15.49 12.50 -16.86
N GLN A 230 14.23 12.21 -16.51
CA GLN A 230 13.58 10.95 -16.89
C GLN A 230 13.54 10.76 -18.41
N LEU A 231 13.11 11.79 -19.15
CA LEU A 231 13.06 11.75 -20.61
C LEU A 231 14.43 11.44 -21.22
N LEU A 232 15.49 12.11 -20.75
CA LEU A 232 16.85 11.89 -21.24
C LEU A 232 17.35 10.49 -20.93
N LEU A 233 17.07 9.96 -19.75
CA LEU A 233 17.49 8.61 -19.36
C LEU A 233 16.69 7.54 -20.12
N GLU A 234 15.37 7.60 -20.10
CA GLU A 234 14.49 6.54 -20.60
C GLU A 234 14.37 6.54 -22.15
N ARG A 235 14.44 7.70 -22.78
CA ARG A 235 14.18 7.85 -24.23
C ARG A 235 15.43 8.05 -25.07
N TYR A 236 16.56 8.42 -24.47
CA TYR A 236 17.81 8.66 -25.20
C TYR A 236 18.96 7.82 -24.67
N ALA A 237 19.34 7.98 -23.41
CA ALA A 237 20.54 7.33 -22.90
C ALA A 237 20.45 5.80 -22.96
N GLU A 238 19.37 5.20 -22.46
CA GLU A 238 19.21 3.74 -22.51
C GLU A 238 19.06 3.17 -23.90
N PRO A 239 18.18 3.68 -24.79
CA PRO A 239 18.08 3.17 -26.16
C PRO A 239 19.38 3.29 -26.93
N LEU A 240 20.10 4.41 -26.81
CA LEU A 240 21.40 4.59 -27.47
C LEU A 240 22.45 3.60 -26.95
N ASN A 241 22.47 3.34 -25.63
CA ASN A 241 23.34 2.32 -25.08
C ASN A 241 22.97 0.91 -25.56
N ALA A 242 21.68 0.58 -25.63
CA ALA A 242 21.22 -0.71 -26.14
C ALA A 242 21.63 -0.90 -27.60
N ILE A 243 21.48 0.13 -28.45
CA ILE A 243 21.94 0.12 -29.84
C ILE A 243 23.46 -0.05 -29.91
N ALA A 244 24.23 0.69 -29.11
CA ALA A 244 25.69 0.60 -29.10
C ALA A 244 26.18 -0.80 -28.69
N VAL A 245 25.51 -1.47 -27.75
CA VAL A 245 25.81 -2.86 -27.40
C VAL A 245 25.43 -3.81 -28.57
N ALA A 246 24.23 -3.64 -29.12
CA ALA A 246 23.76 -4.51 -30.24
C ALA A 246 24.61 -4.39 -31.49
N THR A 247 25.20 -3.22 -31.76
CA THR A 247 26.11 -2.99 -32.90
C THR A 247 27.56 -3.28 -32.60
N GLY A 248 27.92 -3.75 -31.40
CA GLY A 248 29.31 -4.05 -31.01
C GLY A 248 30.16 -2.80 -30.70
N ALA A 249 29.57 -1.60 -30.72
CA ALA A 249 30.28 -0.36 -30.36
C ALA A 249 30.61 -0.29 -28.86
N ARG A 250 29.92 -1.09 -28.04
CA ARG A 250 30.13 -1.27 -26.60
C ARG A 250 30.06 -2.76 -26.22
N SER A 251 30.87 -3.19 -25.27
CA SER A 251 30.91 -4.58 -24.82
C SER A 251 29.83 -4.93 -23.78
N GLN A 252 29.31 -3.94 -23.03
CA GLN A 252 28.32 -4.16 -21.97
C GLN A 252 27.36 -2.99 -21.87
N HIS A 253 26.13 -3.29 -21.46
CA HIS A 253 25.18 -2.29 -20.99
C HIS A 253 25.59 -1.79 -19.59
N PRO A 254 25.52 -0.48 -19.27
CA PRO A 254 25.88 0.05 -17.97
C PRO A 254 25.01 -0.52 -16.84
#